data_33009a710500437d0e65c8502783d8cb
#
_entry.id   33009a710500437d0e65c8502783d8cb
#
_cell.length_a   1.000
_cell.length_b   1.000
_cell.length_c   1.000
_cell.angle_alpha   90.00
_cell.angle_beta   90.00
_cell.angle_gamma   90.00
#
_symmetry.space_group_name_H-M   'P 1'
#
loop_
_entity.id
_entity.type
_entity.pdbx_description
1 polymer ?
#
loop_
_entity_poly.entity_id
_entity_poly.type
_entity_poly.pdbx_seq_one_letter_code
_entity_poly.pdbx_strand_id
1 'polypeptide(L)'
;MTVRLRLTLLYGGLFFAAGFLLLTVAYVLVTNILEGLPIEVRTNDPFGISQQEQQAIRQSFIDNAQHRLITQSAFALIGVGLIALALGWFVADRALAPLQQVTVTARKLSESTLHERIALEGPEDEIKELADTFDAMLERLNEAFDAQRRFVGNASHELRTPLAINRTLLEVALTDPEASDDLRTVGRTLLANNARHERLIEGLLLLARSERELTTRTAVDLSDVATMVLKTAVREDRPDVEIITELTSGPTVGDPVLLEHLVSNLIDNAVRYNADDGMVVVRTGVLDGWATCQVENTGPVVPAYEVQNLFEPFRRLNTDRIESSKGAGLGLSIVRSVATAHGGTVVATPRESGGLIVTVRLPKA
;
A
#
# COMPACT_ATOMS: atom_id res chain seq x y z
N MET A 1 -2.30 5.16 -24.42
CA MET A 1 -2.37 4.07 -25.43
C MET A 1 -1.78 2.82 -24.79
N THR A 2 -2.51 1.71 -24.75
CA THR A 2 -2.01 0.44 -24.20
C THR A 2 -0.95 -0.18 -25.12
N VAL A 3 0.00 -0.93 -24.55
CA VAL A 3 1.03 -1.64 -25.33
C VAL A 3 0.41 -2.55 -26.39
N ARG A 4 -0.73 -3.19 -26.08
CA ARG A 4 -1.50 -4.01 -27.00
C ARG A 4 -1.92 -3.23 -28.24
N LEU A 5 -2.55 -2.07 -28.05
CA LEU A 5 -3.02 -1.24 -29.17
C LEU A 5 -1.85 -0.76 -30.04
N ARG A 6 -0.74 -0.40 -29.42
CA ARG A 6 0.47 0.04 -30.13
C ARG A 6 1.08 -1.08 -30.98
N LEU A 7 1.19 -2.29 -30.45
CA LEU A 7 1.68 -3.46 -31.17
C LEU A 7 0.74 -3.84 -32.33
N THR A 8 -0.56 -3.92 -32.07
CA THR A 8 -1.56 -4.24 -33.11
C THR A 8 -1.55 -3.22 -34.25
N LEU A 9 -1.46 -1.93 -33.92
CA LEU A 9 -1.38 -0.87 -34.94
C LEU A 9 -0.06 -0.91 -35.72
N LEU A 10 1.06 -1.20 -35.06
CA LEU A 10 2.37 -1.28 -35.69
C LEU A 10 2.44 -2.47 -36.67
N TYR A 11 2.08 -3.66 -36.20
CA TYR A 11 2.09 -4.86 -37.04
C TYR A 11 1.01 -4.81 -38.14
N GLY A 12 -0.19 -4.30 -37.81
CA GLY A 12 -1.25 -4.09 -38.78
C GLY A 12 -0.84 -3.07 -39.87
N GLY A 13 -0.24 -1.94 -39.46
CA GLY A 13 0.29 -0.94 -40.40
C GLY A 13 1.40 -1.49 -41.29
N LEU A 14 2.33 -2.26 -40.74
CA LEU A 14 3.39 -2.91 -41.52
C LEU A 14 2.81 -3.91 -42.52
N PHE A 15 1.81 -4.70 -42.10
CA PHE A 15 1.11 -5.65 -42.98
C PHE A 15 0.43 -4.94 -44.14
N PHE A 16 -0.32 -3.86 -43.86
CA PHE A 16 -0.98 -3.07 -44.91
C PHE A 16 0.02 -2.41 -45.87
N ALA A 17 1.15 -1.88 -45.34
CA ALA A 17 2.19 -1.29 -46.19
C ALA A 17 2.84 -2.34 -47.10
N ALA A 18 3.16 -3.52 -46.57
CA ALA A 18 3.72 -4.63 -47.36
C ALA A 18 2.72 -5.15 -48.39
N GLY A 19 1.42 -5.30 -48.02
CA GLY A 19 0.36 -5.70 -48.92
C GLY A 19 0.10 -4.70 -50.03
N PHE A 20 0.12 -3.41 -49.70
CA PHE A 20 -0.03 -2.34 -50.71
C PHE A 20 1.14 -2.32 -51.70
N LEU A 21 2.38 -2.48 -51.19
CA LEU A 21 3.56 -2.55 -52.05
C LEU A 21 3.45 -3.75 -53.04
N LEU A 22 3.09 -4.93 -52.50
CA LEU A 22 2.95 -6.14 -53.29
C LEU A 22 1.87 -5.99 -54.38
N LEU A 23 0.73 -5.38 -54.04
CA LEU A 23 -0.34 -5.08 -55.01
C LEU A 23 0.11 -4.08 -56.09
N THR A 24 0.89 -3.06 -55.72
CA THR A 24 1.44 -2.09 -56.66
C THR A 24 2.38 -2.77 -57.64
N VAL A 25 3.26 -3.63 -57.17
CA VAL A 25 4.19 -4.40 -58.00
C VAL A 25 3.40 -5.35 -58.92
N ALA A 26 2.41 -6.09 -58.40
CA ALA A 26 1.57 -6.98 -59.17
C ALA A 26 0.77 -6.23 -60.25
N TYR A 27 0.22 -5.06 -59.92
CA TYR A 27 -0.50 -4.21 -60.86
C TYR A 27 0.39 -3.77 -62.05
N VAL A 28 1.59 -3.24 -61.72
CA VAL A 28 2.55 -2.81 -62.76
C VAL A 28 2.98 -3.98 -63.65
N LEU A 29 3.22 -5.13 -63.08
CA LEU A 29 3.65 -6.32 -63.80
C LEU A 29 2.56 -6.85 -64.72
N VAL A 30 1.29 -6.93 -64.24
CA VAL A 30 0.15 -7.39 -65.03
C VAL A 30 -0.16 -6.38 -66.15
N THR A 31 -0.09 -5.08 -65.88
CA THR A 31 -0.30 -4.03 -66.90
C THR A 31 0.72 -4.16 -68.01
N ASN A 32 2.01 -4.30 -67.69
CA ASN A 32 3.06 -4.48 -68.69
C ASN A 32 2.89 -5.76 -69.52
N ILE A 33 2.42 -6.85 -68.90
CA ILE A 33 2.14 -8.09 -69.59
C ILE A 33 0.92 -7.91 -70.56
N LEU A 34 -0.16 -7.29 -70.07
CA LEU A 34 -1.39 -7.09 -70.90
C LEU A 34 -1.14 -6.15 -72.08
N GLU A 35 -0.33 -5.12 -71.92
CA GLU A 35 0.09 -4.23 -72.97
C GLU A 35 0.95 -4.92 -74.05
N GLY A 36 1.78 -5.88 -73.63
CA GLY A 36 2.68 -6.64 -74.53
C GLY A 36 2.03 -7.83 -75.22
N LEU A 37 0.81 -8.25 -74.86
CA LEU A 37 0.15 -9.38 -75.47
C LEU A 37 -0.43 -9.02 -76.83
N PRO A 38 -0.16 -9.79 -77.92
CA PRO A 38 -0.83 -9.66 -79.21
C PRO A 38 -2.28 -10.21 -79.05
N ILE A 39 -3.24 -9.32 -78.77
CA ILE A 39 -4.66 -9.70 -78.74
C ILE A 39 -5.21 -9.64 -80.20
N GLU A 40 -5.31 -10.78 -80.87
CA GLU A 40 -5.98 -10.92 -82.12
C GLU A 40 -7.51 -11.05 -81.89
N VAL A 41 -8.28 -10.03 -82.33
CA VAL A 41 -9.73 -10.09 -82.25
C VAL A 41 -10.20 -10.89 -83.49
N ARG A 42 -10.51 -12.15 -83.25
CA ARG A 42 -11.03 -13.03 -84.28
C ARG A 42 -12.54 -12.70 -84.55
N THR A 43 -12.84 -12.09 -85.64
CA THR A 43 -14.22 -11.82 -86.02
C THR A 43 -14.65 -12.72 -87.22
N ASN A 44 -15.90 -13.19 -87.19
CA ASN A 44 -16.50 -13.96 -88.25
C ASN A 44 -17.14 -13.05 -89.33
N ASP A 45 -16.80 -11.78 -89.26
CA ASP A 45 -17.41 -10.79 -90.22
C ASP A 45 -16.58 -10.72 -91.48
N PRO A 46 -17.21 -10.94 -92.68
CA PRO A 46 -16.51 -10.96 -93.97
C PRO A 46 -15.97 -9.59 -94.41
N PHE A 47 -16.38 -8.49 -93.77
CA PHE A 47 -15.89 -7.12 -94.07
C PHE A 47 -14.72 -6.69 -93.22
N GLY A 48 -14.33 -7.47 -92.17
CA GLY A 48 -13.28 -7.14 -91.23
C GLY A 48 -13.61 -5.89 -90.41
N ILE A 49 -13.13 -5.88 -89.10
CA ILE A 49 -13.22 -4.68 -88.23
C ILE A 49 -12.09 -3.71 -88.58
N SER A 50 -12.40 -2.42 -88.54
CA SER A 50 -11.39 -1.38 -88.72
C SER A 50 -10.30 -1.42 -87.62
N GLN A 51 -9.11 -0.95 -87.97
CA GLN A 51 -8.04 -0.85 -87.00
C GLN A 51 -8.40 -0.04 -85.74
N GLN A 52 -9.26 0.98 -85.89
CA GLN A 52 -9.77 1.78 -84.77
C GLN A 52 -10.68 0.98 -83.83
N GLU A 53 -11.58 0.16 -84.39
CA GLU A 53 -12.47 -0.71 -83.59
C GLU A 53 -11.69 -1.80 -82.90
N GLN A 54 -10.65 -2.38 -83.50
CA GLN A 54 -9.75 -3.34 -82.83
C GLN A 54 -9.03 -2.72 -81.69
N GLN A 55 -8.52 -1.50 -81.80
CA GLN A 55 -7.88 -0.77 -80.76
C GLN A 55 -8.84 -0.43 -79.61
N ALA A 56 -10.06 -0.01 -79.90
CA ALA A 56 -11.09 0.29 -78.86
C ALA A 56 -11.50 -0.96 -78.12
N ILE A 57 -11.68 -2.12 -78.76
CA ILE A 57 -11.97 -3.39 -78.07
C ILE A 57 -10.81 -3.82 -77.18
N ARG A 58 -9.59 -3.68 -77.70
CA ARG A 58 -8.38 -4.01 -76.94
C ARG A 58 -8.27 -3.12 -75.70
N GLN A 59 -8.45 -1.80 -75.85
CA GLN A 59 -8.40 -0.89 -74.71
C GLN A 59 -9.48 -1.20 -73.66
N SER A 60 -10.74 -1.41 -74.12
CA SER A 60 -11.83 -1.77 -73.20
C SER A 60 -11.57 -3.09 -72.42
N PHE A 61 -10.91 -4.06 -73.06
CA PHE A 61 -10.55 -5.32 -72.45
C PHE A 61 -9.48 -5.10 -71.39
N ILE A 62 -8.43 -4.31 -71.67
CA ILE A 62 -7.35 -3.98 -70.73
C ILE A 62 -7.90 -3.20 -69.54
N ASP A 63 -8.71 -2.16 -69.77
CA ASP A 63 -9.34 -1.33 -68.75
C ASP A 63 -10.23 -2.16 -67.81
N ASN A 64 -11.07 -3.04 -68.41
CA ASN A 64 -11.91 -3.95 -67.63
C ASN A 64 -11.11 -4.94 -66.80
N ALA A 65 -10.02 -5.48 -67.35
CA ALA A 65 -9.11 -6.39 -66.61
C ALA A 65 -8.43 -5.66 -65.48
N GLN A 66 -7.91 -4.45 -65.73
CA GLN A 66 -7.28 -3.60 -64.70
C GLN A 66 -8.27 -3.23 -63.57
N HIS A 67 -9.48 -2.78 -63.92
CA HIS A 67 -10.53 -2.45 -62.97
C HIS A 67 -10.91 -3.64 -62.08
N ARG A 68 -11.08 -4.82 -62.66
CA ARG A 68 -11.37 -6.05 -61.92
C ARG A 68 -10.23 -6.42 -61.02
N LEU A 69 -8.99 -6.33 -61.48
CA LEU A 69 -7.80 -6.64 -60.72
C LEU A 69 -7.67 -5.72 -59.48
N ILE A 70 -7.79 -4.39 -59.68
CA ILE A 70 -7.74 -3.42 -58.58
C ILE A 70 -8.85 -3.70 -57.57
N THR A 71 -10.11 -3.87 -58.07
CA THR A 71 -11.25 -4.03 -57.17
C THR A 71 -11.19 -5.31 -56.36
N GLN A 72 -10.88 -6.45 -57.01
CA GLN A 72 -10.75 -7.73 -56.31
C GLN A 72 -9.56 -7.75 -55.35
N SER A 73 -8.42 -7.17 -55.75
CA SER A 73 -7.25 -7.08 -54.90
C SER A 73 -7.46 -6.15 -53.68
N ALA A 74 -8.19 -5.05 -53.89
CA ALA A 74 -8.55 -4.16 -52.76
C ALA A 74 -9.45 -4.86 -51.73
N PHE A 75 -10.47 -5.59 -52.19
CA PHE A 75 -11.30 -6.39 -51.26
C PHE A 75 -10.53 -7.49 -50.57
N ALA A 76 -9.65 -8.19 -51.30
CA ALA A 76 -8.78 -9.20 -50.69
C ALA A 76 -7.84 -8.62 -49.65
N LEU A 77 -7.20 -7.46 -49.92
CA LEU A 77 -6.34 -6.77 -48.99
C LEU A 77 -7.08 -6.35 -47.71
N ILE A 78 -8.28 -5.78 -47.84
CA ILE A 78 -9.12 -5.39 -46.70
C ILE A 78 -9.50 -6.64 -45.90
N GLY A 79 -9.96 -7.71 -46.54
CA GLY A 79 -10.37 -8.94 -45.87
C GLY A 79 -9.22 -9.60 -45.06
N VAL A 80 -8.08 -9.79 -45.72
CA VAL A 80 -6.89 -10.35 -45.08
C VAL A 80 -6.34 -9.41 -44.02
N GLY A 81 -6.42 -8.09 -44.22
CA GLY A 81 -6.01 -7.09 -43.24
C GLY A 81 -6.85 -7.12 -41.97
N LEU A 82 -8.17 -7.27 -42.11
CA LEU A 82 -9.06 -7.40 -40.93
C LEU A 82 -8.76 -8.69 -40.13
N ILE A 83 -8.54 -9.80 -40.84
CA ILE A 83 -8.14 -11.08 -40.21
C ILE A 83 -6.80 -10.93 -39.49
N ALA A 84 -5.82 -10.30 -40.14
CA ALA A 84 -4.49 -10.08 -39.53
C ALA A 84 -4.56 -9.18 -38.30
N LEU A 85 -5.39 -8.12 -38.32
CA LEU A 85 -5.62 -7.27 -37.14
C LEU A 85 -6.30 -8.04 -35.99
N ALA A 86 -7.30 -8.85 -36.30
CA ALA A 86 -7.98 -9.68 -35.30
C ALA A 86 -7.04 -10.71 -34.65
N LEU A 87 -6.26 -11.43 -35.48
CA LEU A 87 -5.26 -12.38 -35.01
C LEU A 87 -4.14 -11.68 -34.22
N GLY A 88 -3.65 -10.54 -34.67
CA GLY A 88 -2.64 -9.75 -33.99
C GLY A 88 -3.11 -9.26 -32.62
N TRP A 89 -4.37 -8.82 -32.53
CA TRP A 89 -4.98 -8.46 -31.24
C TRP A 89 -5.05 -9.67 -30.30
N PHE A 90 -5.54 -10.80 -30.78
CA PHE A 90 -5.67 -12.04 -29.99
C PHE A 90 -4.32 -12.55 -29.47
N VAL A 91 -3.31 -12.58 -30.32
CA VAL A 91 -1.96 -13.00 -29.95
C VAL A 91 -1.33 -12.03 -28.96
N ALA A 92 -1.45 -10.71 -29.19
CA ALA A 92 -0.93 -9.70 -28.28
C ALA A 92 -1.61 -9.75 -26.90
N ASP A 93 -2.92 -10.01 -26.85
CA ASP A 93 -3.66 -10.15 -25.61
C ASP A 93 -3.17 -11.35 -24.81
N ARG A 94 -3.01 -12.50 -25.45
CA ARG A 94 -2.53 -13.72 -24.78
C ARG A 94 -1.07 -13.63 -24.35
N ALA A 95 -0.20 -13.05 -25.16
CA ALA A 95 1.22 -12.89 -24.84
C ALA A 95 1.47 -11.90 -23.69
N LEU A 96 0.62 -10.88 -23.54
CA LEU A 96 0.77 -9.86 -22.50
C LEU A 96 -0.06 -10.13 -21.22
N ALA A 97 -0.91 -11.15 -21.22
CA ALA A 97 -1.72 -11.52 -20.04
C ALA A 97 -0.85 -11.85 -18.81
N PRO A 98 0.26 -12.62 -18.90
CA PRO A 98 1.13 -12.91 -17.78
C PRO A 98 1.76 -11.66 -17.16
N LEU A 99 2.19 -10.71 -17.97
CA LEU A 99 2.77 -9.44 -17.50
C LEU A 99 1.77 -8.62 -16.68
N GLN A 100 0.47 -8.70 -17.02
CA GLN A 100 -0.56 -8.05 -16.21
C GLN A 100 -0.73 -8.72 -14.86
N GLN A 101 -0.64 -10.05 -14.80
CA GLN A 101 -0.67 -10.79 -13.54
C GLN A 101 0.46 -10.38 -12.61
N VAL A 102 1.70 -10.33 -13.13
CA VAL A 102 2.88 -9.81 -12.39
C VAL A 102 2.62 -8.40 -11.86
N THR A 103 2.12 -7.50 -12.71
CA THR A 103 1.87 -6.10 -12.33
C THR A 103 0.77 -5.97 -11.27
N VAL A 104 -0.30 -6.76 -11.36
CA VAL A 104 -1.41 -6.73 -10.39
C VAL A 104 -0.94 -7.28 -9.04
N THR A 105 -0.21 -8.41 -9.03
CA THR A 105 0.37 -8.98 -7.81
C THR A 105 1.37 -8.01 -7.18
N ALA A 106 2.29 -7.45 -7.97
CA ALA A 106 3.25 -6.46 -7.48
C ALA A 106 2.60 -5.21 -6.86
N ARG A 107 1.45 -4.76 -7.38
CA ARG A 107 0.70 -3.63 -6.79
C ARG A 107 -0.04 -3.97 -5.50
N LYS A 108 -0.38 -5.22 -5.29
CA LYS A 108 -1.04 -5.69 -4.06
C LYS A 108 -0.05 -5.96 -2.93
N LEU A 109 1.24 -6.05 -3.25
CA LEU A 109 2.27 -6.34 -2.27
C LEU A 109 2.35 -5.21 -1.24
N SER A 110 2.14 -5.59 -0.02
CA SER A 110 2.38 -4.84 1.20
C SER A 110 3.20 -5.72 2.13
N GLU A 111 3.65 -5.20 3.24
CA GLU A 111 4.40 -5.98 4.23
C GLU A 111 3.65 -7.24 4.69
N SER A 112 2.31 -7.16 4.75
CA SER A 112 1.43 -8.27 5.16
C SER A 112 1.26 -9.36 4.08
N THR A 113 1.49 -9.06 2.80
CA THR A 113 1.27 -9.98 1.67
C THR A 113 2.57 -10.44 1.00
N LEU A 114 3.73 -10.17 1.61
CA LEU A 114 5.05 -10.58 1.09
C LEU A 114 5.23 -12.09 0.97
N HIS A 115 4.38 -12.89 1.63
CA HIS A 115 4.37 -14.35 1.49
C HIS A 115 3.67 -14.83 0.21
N GLU A 116 2.87 -13.98 -0.44
CA GLU A 116 2.27 -14.31 -1.73
C GLU A 116 3.36 -14.40 -2.80
N ARG A 117 3.18 -15.30 -3.75
CA ARG A 117 4.07 -15.49 -4.90
C ARG A 117 3.29 -15.28 -6.18
N ILE A 118 4.00 -14.83 -7.20
CA ILE A 118 3.42 -14.73 -8.54
C ILE A 118 3.18 -16.14 -9.07
N ALA A 119 4.12 -17.05 -8.82
CA ALA A 119 4.08 -18.48 -9.19
C ALA A 119 3.55 -18.67 -10.62
N LEU A 120 4.13 -17.94 -11.58
CA LEU A 120 3.68 -17.95 -12.96
C LEU A 120 3.89 -19.32 -13.59
N GLU A 121 2.78 -19.95 -13.99
CA GLU A 121 2.83 -21.20 -14.77
C GLU A 121 2.91 -20.90 -16.26
N GLY A 122 3.75 -21.61 -16.99
CA GLY A 122 3.89 -21.43 -18.44
C GLY A 122 5.24 -21.89 -18.98
N PRO A 123 5.51 -21.60 -20.26
CA PRO A 123 6.80 -21.91 -20.89
C PRO A 123 7.93 -21.13 -20.22
N GLU A 124 9.14 -21.70 -20.28
CA GLU A 124 10.34 -21.01 -19.80
C GLU A 124 10.77 -19.95 -20.81
N ASP A 125 10.15 -18.78 -20.70
CA ASP A 125 10.45 -17.59 -21.49
C ASP A 125 10.92 -16.43 -20.59
N GLU A 126 11.23 -15.28 -21.18
CA GLU A 126 11.72 -14.08 -20.49
C GLU A 126 10.70 -13.54 -19.46
N ILE A 127 9.41 -13.81 -19.66
CA ILE A 127 8.36 -13.37 -18.74
C ILE A 127 8.34 -14.27 -17.50
N LYS A 128 8.54 -15.56 -17.67
CA LYS A 128 8.67 -16.50 -16.55
C LYS A 128 9.94 -16.23 -15.77
N GLU A 129 11.08 -15.99 -16.43
CA GLU A 129 12.34 -15.63 -15.77
C GLU A 129 12.18 -14.35 -14.94
N LEU A 130 11.45 -13.35 -15.46
CA LEU A 130 11.11 -12.12 -14.72
C LEU A 130 10.27 -12.44 -13.48
N ALA A 131 9.24 -13.28 -13.60
CA ALA A 131 8.37 -13.67 -12.49
C ALA A 131 9.15 -14.44 -11.40
N ASP A 132 9.99 -15.40 -11.80
CA ASP A 132 10.83 -16.20 -10.90
C ASP A 132 11.87 -15.30 -10.17
N THR A 133 12.47 -14.33 -10.88
CA THR A 133 13.38 -13.36 -10.29
C THR A 133 12.66 -12.48 -9.26
N PHE A 134 11.42 -12.08 -9.56
CA PHE A 134 10.60 -11.30 -8.65
C PHE A 134 10.23 -12.11 -7.41
N ASP A 135 9.84 -13.37 -7.58
CA ASP A 135 9.55 -14.27 -6.46
C ASP A 135 10.78 -14.53 -5.57
N ALA A 136 11.97 -14.66 -6.17
CA ALA A 136 13.22 -14.75 -5.42
C ALA A 136 13.55 -13.48 -4.64
N MET A 137 13.24 -12.31 -5.19
CA MET A 137 13.39 -11.03 -4.49
C MET A 137 12.40 -10.93 -3.31
N LEU A 138 11.15 -11.34 -3.51
CA LEU A 138 10.14 -11.40 -2.44
C LEU A 138 10.56 -12.33 -1.30
N GLU A 139 11.14 -13.49 -1.63
CA GLU A 139 11.67 -14.42 -0.63
C GLU A 139 12.74 -13.77 0.24
N ARG A 140 13.75 -13.14 -0.38
CA ARG A 140 14.80 -12.44 0.36
C ARG A 140 14.27 -11.32 1.21
N LEU A 141 13.28 -10.58 0.73
CA LEU A 141 12.64 -9.50 1.48
C LEU A 141 11.88 -10.05 2.69
N ASN A 142 11.11 -11.13 2.49
CA ASN A 142 10.40 -11.82 3.56
C ASN A 142 11.36 -12.38 4.62
N GLU A 143 12.46 -13.02 4.21
CA GLU A 143 13.50 -13.50 5.12
C GLU A 143 14.14 -12.37 5.94
N ALA A 144 14.41 -11.23 5.29
CA ALA A 144 14.98 -10.04 5.97
C ALA A 144 14.00 -9.49 7.03
N PHE A 145 12.72 -9.38 6.71
CA PHE A 145 11.69 -8.97 7.67
C PHE A 145 11.55 -9.99 8.80
N ASP A 146 11.60 -11.29 8.52
CA ASP A 146 11.54 -12.31 9.56
C ASP A 146 12.78 -12.32 10.46
N ALA A 147 13.94 -12.05 9.90
CA ALA A 147 15.18 -11.89 10.68
C ALA A 147 15.10 -10.65 11.59
N GLN A 148 14.64 -9.52 11.06
CA GLN A 148 14.40 -8.29 11.82
C GLN A 148 13.40 -8.52 12.97
N ARG A 149 12.33 -9.26 12.68
CA ARG A 149 11.28 -9.63 13.66
C ARG A 149 11.86 -10.46 14.80
N ARG A 150 12.62 -11.51 14.47
CA ARG A 150 13.30 -12.35 15.48
C ARG A 150 14.29 -11.53 16.30
N PHE A 151 15.05 -10.65 15.66
CA PHE A 151 15.98 -9.76 16.34
C PHE A 151 15.26 -8.88 17.37
N VAL A 152 14.18 -8.20 16.97
CA VAL A 152 13.38 -7.35 17.86
C VAL A 152 12.78 -8.17 19.00
N GLY A 153 12.23 -9.37 18.72
CA GLY A 153 11.69 -10.27 19.74
C GLY A 153 12.74 -10.70 20.77
N ASN A 154 13.89 -11.13 20.31
CA ASN A 154 15.00 -11.57 21.17
C ASN A 154 15.58 -10.40 21.97
N ALA A 155 15.84 -9.26 21.32
CA ALA A 155 16.31 -8.05 21.99
C ALA A 155 15.37 -7.61 23.13
N SER A 156 14.05 -7.84 22.97
CA SER A 156 13.06 -7.56 24.00
C SER A 156 13.32 -8.31 25.29
N HIS A 157 13.55 -9.62 25.17
CA HIS A 157 13.80 -10.49 26.31
C HIS A 157 15.17 -10.21 26.94
N GLU A 158 16.20 -10.04 26.09
CA GLU A 158 17.57 -9.78 26.54
C GLU A 158 17.74 -8.41 27.22
N LEU A 159 16.91 -7.43 26.87
CA LEU A 159 16.93 -6.10 27.52
C LEU A 159 16.06 -6.04 28.77
N ARG A 160 14.94 -6.78 28.84
CA ARG A 160 14.06 -6.78 30.00
C ARG A 160 14.71 -7.40 31.20
N THR A 161 15.45 -8.50 31.05
CA THR A 161 16.08 -9.25 32.12
C THR A 161 17.06 -8.39 32.97
N PRO A 162 18.06 -7.68 32.38
CA PRO A 162 18.96 -6.83 33.16
C PRO A 162 18.25 -5.66 33.84
N LEU A 163 17.22 -5.09 33.21
CA LEU A 163 16.44 -4.01 33.84
C LEU A 163 15.65 -4.50 35.05
N ALA A 164 15.04 -5.68 34.97
CA ALA A 164 14.35 -6.30 36.10
C ALA A 164 15.32 -6.60 37.27
N ILE A 165 16.52 -7.11 36.95
CA ILE A 165 17.57 -7.33 37.96
C ILE A 165 17.98 -6.00 38.59
N ASN A 166 18.26 -4.97 37.81
CA ASN A 166 18.63 -3.64 38.31
C ASN A 166 17.54 -3.07 39.22
N ARG A 167 16.28 -3.20 38.84
CA ARG A 167 15.13 -2.79 39.62
C ARG A 167 15.12 -3.49 40.97
N THR A 168 15.20 -4.83 40.99
CA THR A 168 15.22 -5.62 42.23
C THR A 168 16.37 -5.23 43.14
N LEU A 169 17.58 -5.05 42.59
CA LEU A 169 18.74 -4.64 43.39
C LEU A 169 18.56 -3.26 44.02
N LEU A 170 18.00 -2.31 43.28
CA LEU A 170 17.70 -0.96 43.74
C LEU A 170 16.59 -0.98 44.81
N GLU A 171 15.53 -1.75 44.62
CA GLU A 171 14.44 -1.90 45.59
C GLU A 171 14.96 -2.51 46.88
N VAL A 172 15.80 -3.56 46.83
CA VAL A 172 16.45 -4.17 48.01
C VAL A 172 17.33 -3.16 48.74
N ALA A 173 18.19 -2.42 48.00
CA ALA A 173 19.05 -1.41 48.60
C ALA A 173 18.29 -0.26 49.26
N LEU A 174 17.12 0.10 48.74
CA LEU A 174 16.26 1.15 49.29
C LEU A 174 15.42 0.68 50.48
N THR A 175 15.26 -0.64 50.67
CA THR A 175 14.50 -1.23 51.75
C THR A 175 15.37 -1.35 53.04
N ASP A 176 16.69 -1.18 52.91
CA ASP A 176 17.62 -1.23 54.06
C ASP A 176 17.33 -0.07 55.03
N PRO A 177 16.97 -0.34 56.31
CA PRO A 177 16.73 0.71 57.32
C PRO A 177 17.96 1.58 57.60
N GLU A 178 19.17 1.04 57.41
CA GLU A 178 20.44 1.75 57.65
C GLU A 178 20.95 2.51 56.40
N ALA A 179 20.20 2.49 55.28
CA ALA A 179 20.56 3.23 54.08
C ALA A 179 20.68 4.73 54.36
N SER A 180 21.78 5.35 53.95
CA SER A 180 21.98 6.79 54.10
C SER A 180 20.99 7.57 53.21
N ASP A 181 20.71 8.82 53.58
CA ASP A 181 19.81 9.68 52.78
C ASP A 181 20.33 9.90 51.37
N ASP A 182 21.64 9.98 51.18
CA ASP A 182 22.27 10.07 49.86
C ASP A 182 21.99 8.81 49.03
N LEU A 183 22.15 7.61 49.65
CA LEU A 183 21.83 6.35 48.97
C LEU A 183 20.37 6.27 48.59
N ARG A 184 19.46 6.71 49.46
CA ARG A 184 18.01 6.75 49.16
C ARG A 184 17.68 7.70 48.00
N THR A 185 18.34 8.85 47.96
CA THR A 185 18.13 9.86 46.91
C THR A 185 18.64 9.36 45.56
N VAL A 186 19.88 8.83 45.50
CA VAL A 186 20.47 8.25 44.28
C VAL A 186 19.71 7.01 43.86
N GLY A 187 19.34 6.11 44.78
CA GLY A 187 18.60 4.89 44.48
C GLY A 187 17.21 5.17 43.88
N ARG A 188 16.46 6.15 44.42
CA ARG A 188 15.17 6.57 43.83
C ARG A 188 15.34 7.15 42.44
N THR A 189 16.39 7.95 42.20
CA THR A 189 16.69 8.52 40.87
C THR A 189 17.02 7.42 39.86
N LEU A 190 17.83 6.44 40.25
CA LEU A 190 18.17 5.29 39.44
C LEU A 190 16.95 4.40 39.16
N LEU A 191 16.08 4.18 40.16
CA LEU A 191 14.85 3.42 40.00
C LEU A 191 13.91 4.09 38.98
N ALA A 192 13.73 5.42 39.07
CA ALA A 192 12.94 6.19 38.12
C ALA A 192 13.52 6.13 36.69
N ASN A 193 14.86 6.16 36.59
CA ASN A 193 15.54 6.04 35.29
C ASN A 193 15.41 4.63 34.70
N ASN A 194 15.52 3.59 35.52
CA ASN A 194 15.28 2.21 35.10
C ASN A 194 13.86 2.00 34.59
N ALA A 195 12.86 2.46 35.30
CA ALA A 195 11.46 2.42 34.87
C ALA A 195 11.21 3.19 33.57
N ARG A 196 11.97 4.27 33.32
CA ARG A 196 11.94 4.98 32.05
C ARG A 196 12.54 4.13 30.91
N HIS A 197 13.66 3.45 31.13
CA HIS A 197 14.26 2.56 30.12
C HIS A 197 13.35 1.37 29.81
N GLU A 198 12.70 0.78 30.79
CA GLU A 198 11.70 -0.28 30.60
C GLU A 198 10.59 0.19 29.65
N ARG A 199 9.98 1.34 29.93
CA ARG A 199 8.92 1.91 29.09
C ARG A 199 9.40 2.25 27.67
N LEU A 200 10.64 2.75 27.50
CA LEU A 200 11.24 3.00 26.19
C LEU A 200 11.37 1.72 25.38
N ILE A 201 11.90 0.68 25.97
CA ILE A 201 12.12 -0.61 25.32
C ILE A 201 10.76 -1.24 24.99
N GLU A 202 9.81 -1.27 25.91
CA GLU A 202 8.46 -1.77 25.65
C GLU A 202 7.77 -1.01 24.50
N GLY A 203 7.89 0.31 24.49
CA GLY A 203 7.32 1.14 23.44
C GLY A 203 7.94 0.86 22.05
N LEU A 204 9.27 0.70 21.97
CA LEU A 204 9.97 0.34 20.74
C LEU A 204 9.57 -1.05 20.24
N LEU A 205 9.44 -2.00 21.16
CA LEU A 205 9.06 -3.36 20.83
C LEU A 205 7.60 -3.47 20.39
N LEU A 206 6.73 -2.69 21.02
CA LEU A 206 5.33 -2.62 20.65
C LEU A 206 5.17 -1.98 19.26
N LEU A 207 5.94 -0.91 18.99
CA LEU A 207 5.97 -0.29 17.66
C LEU A 207 6.39 -1.32 16.59
N ALA A 208 7.47 -2.04 16.82
CA ALA A 208 7.96 -3.08 15.90
C ALA A 208 7.02 -4.29 15.76
N ARG A 209 6.16 -4.55 16.77
CA ARG A 209 5.13 -5.61 16.71
C ARG A 209 3.85 -5.14 16.02
N SER A 210 3.46 -3.89 16.21
CA SER A 210 2.20 -3.35 15.68
C SER A 210 2.26 -3.03 14.18
N GLU A 211 3.43 -3.05 13.55
CA GLU A 211 3.57 -2.99 12.09
C GLU A 211 3.17 -4.31 11.37
N ARG A 212 2.69 -5.32 12.12
CA ARG A 212 2.30 -6.64 11.60
C ARG A 212 0.79 -6.76 11.41
N GLU A 213 0.38 -7.72 10.57
CA GLU A 213 -0.98 -8.26 10.65
C GLU A 213 -1.25 -8.83 12.04
N LEU A 214 -2.42 -8.51 12.55
CA LEU A 214 -2.89 -9.00 13.84
C LEU A 214 -2.94 -10.53 13.82
N THR A 215 -2.06 -11.17 14.58
CA THR A 215 -2.06 -12.64 14.75
C THR A 215 -3.28 -13.10 15.54
N THR A 216 -3.82 -12.24 16.40
CA THR A 216 -5.01 -12.51 17.20
C THR A 216 -6.09 -11.50 16.81
N ARG A 217 -7.24 -12.00 16.35
CA ARG A 217 -8.42 -11.18 16.05
C ARG A 217 -9.61 -11.71 16.82
N THR A 218 -9.95 -11.05 17.91
CA THR A 218 -11.12 -11.37 18.73
C THR A 218 -12.08 -10.19 18.75
N ALA A 219 -13.34 -10.46 19.05
CA ALA A 219 -14.31 -9.40 19.31
C ALA A 219 -13.93 -8.69 20.63
N VAL A 220 -13.77 -7.39 20.57
CA VAL A 220 -13.37 -6.52 21.69
C VAL A 220 -14.33 -5.33 21.73
N ASP A 221 -14.76 -4.94 22.92
CA ASP A 221 -15.49 -3.69 23.12
C ASP A 221 -14.53 -2.63 23.72
N LEU A 222 -14.42 -1.48 23.03
CA LEU A 222 -13.54 -0.39 23.47
C LEU A 222 -13.97 0.19 24.83
N SER A 223 -15.26 0.08 25.22
CA SER A 223 -15.74 0.52 26.52
C SER A 223 -15.21 -0.36 27.66
N ASP A 224 -15.10 -1.67 27.42
CA ASP A 224 -14.56 -2.62 28.39
C ASP A 224 -13.05 -2.40 28.57
N VAL A 225 -12.33 -2.21 27.44
CA VAL A 225 -10.90 -1.90 27.47
C VAL A 225 -10.62 -0.59 28.23
N ALA A 226 -11.38 0.47 27.91
CA ALA A 226 -11.23 1.76 28.58
C ALA A 226 -11.53 1.63 30.10
N THR A 227 -12.57 0.88 30.46
CA THR A 227 -12.92 0.62 31.87
C THR A 227 -11.80 -0.11 32.60
N MET A 228 -11.19 -1.10 31.96
CA MET A 228 -10.09 -1.88 32.57
C MET A 228 -8.85 -1.00 32.75
N VAL A 229 -8.46 -0.24 31.73
CA VAL A 229 -7.33 0.68 31.80
C VAL A 229 -7.55 1.74 32.87
N LEU A 230 -8.73 2.34 32.98
CA LEU A 230 -9.04 3.36 33.97
C LEU A 230 -9.03 2.85 35.42
N LYS A 231 -9.25 1.55 35.63
CA LYS A 231 -9.12 0.91 36.97
C LYS A 231 -7.66 0.70 37.38
N THR A 232 -6.79 0.41 36.41
CA THR A 232 -5.37 0.09 36.63
C THR A 232 -4.46 1.30 36.45
N ALA A 233 -4.76 2.17 35.50
CA ALA A 233 -4.04 3.44 35.24
C ALA A 233 -4.45 4.47 36.29
N VAL A 234 -3.78 4.52 37.27
CA VAL A 234 -3.35 5.46 38.14
C VAL A 234 -3.69 6.87 38.49
N ARG A 235 -4.17 7.02 39.62
CA ARG A 235 -4.34 8.25 40.39
C ARG A 235 -3.11 8.62 41.25
N GLU A 236 -2.02 7.85 41.17
CA GLU A 236 -0.88 8.05 42.07
C GLU A 236 0.02 9.22 41.68
N ASP A 237 0.22 9.45 40.35
CA ASP A 237 1.15 10.47 39.87
C ASP A 237 0.54 11.88 39.76
N ARG A 238 -0.78 12.01 39.52
CA ARG A 238 -1.48 13.29 39.31
C ARG A 238 -2.89 13.26 39.90
N PRO A 239 -3.02 13.34 41.25
CA PRO A 239 -4.33 13.34 41.91
C PRO A 239 -5.14 14.62 41.69
N ASP A 240 -4.50 15.66 41.14
CA ASP A 240 -5.09 16.95 40.76
C ASP A 240 -5.87 16.93 39.48
N VAL A 241 -5.75 15.87 38.67
CA VAL A 241 -6.44 15.77 37.36
C VAL A 241 -7.76 15.04 37.51
N GLU A 242 -8.85 15.70 37.12
CA GLU A 242 -10.19 15.11 37.07
C GLU A 242 -10.35 14.23 35.83
N ILE A 243 -10.84 13.00 36.01
CA ILE A 243 -11.13 12.09 34.88
C ILE A 243 -12.64 11.92 34.74
N ILE A 244 -13.17 12.39 33.62
CA ILE A 244 -14.59 12.27 33.23
C ILE A 244 -14.71 11.17 32.19
N THR A 245 -15.69 10.27 32.34
CA THR A 245 -15.88 9.11 31.46
C THR A 245 -17.27 9.11 30.84
N GLU A 246 -17.33 8.98 29.54
CA GLU A 246 -18.55 8.84 28.73
C GLU A 246 -18.41 7.55 27.89
N LEU A 247 -18.52 6.39 28.55
CA LEU A 247 -18.23 5.10 27.92
C LEU A 247 -19.53 4.47 27.40
N THR A 248 -19.59 4.33 26.08
CA THR A 248 -20.62 3.58 25.37
C THR A 248 -19.98 2.49 24.54
N SER A 249 -20.73 1.41 24.24
CA SER A 249 -20.22 0.25 23.49
C SER A 249 -19.62 0.67 22.15
N GLY A 250 -18.39 0.27 21.91
CA GLY A 250 -17.63 0.47 20.68
C GLY A 250 -17.04 -0.86 20.18
N PRO A 251 -17.86 -1.76 19.61
CA PRO A 251 -17.43 -3.08 19.22
C PRO A 251 -16.47 -3.04 18.00
N THR A 252 -15.35 -3.73 18.12
CA THR A 252 -14.35 -3.89 17.08
C THR A 252 -13.79 -5.31 17.07
N VAL A 253 -12.99 -5.65 16.05
CA VAL A 253 -12.26 -6.93 15.99
C VAL A 253 -10.76 -6.63 16.00
N GLY A 254 -10.05 -7.16 17.00
CA GLY A 254 -8.62 -6.87 17.13
C GLY A 254 -7.90 -7.71 18.19
N ASP A 255 -6.66 -7.33 18.46
CA ASP A 255 -5.85 -7.88 19.53
C ASP A 255 -6.12 -7.11 20.84
N PRO A 256 -6.68 -7.77 21.87
CA PRO A 256 -7.04 -7.11 23.14
C PRO A 256 -5.86 -6.44 23.81
N VAL A 257 -4.65 -7.05 23.77
CA VAL A 257 -3.45 -6.52 24.41
C VAL A 257 -2.97 -5.25 23.73
N LEU A 258 -2.98 -5.24 22.39
CA LEU A 258 -2.61 -4.04 21.64
C LEU A 258 -3.61 -2.90 21.85
N LEU A 259 -4.91 -3.22 21.90
CA LEU A 259 -5.95 -2.22 22.16
C LEU A 259 -5.88 -1.67 23.58
N GLU A 260 -5.54 -2.49 24.57
CA GLU A 260 -5.26 -2.04 25.95
C GLU A 260 -4.07 -1.05 25.96
N HIS A 261 -2.96 -1.39 25.31
CA HIS A 261 -1.81 -0.50 25.17
C HIS A 261 -2.15 0.82 24.45
N LEU A 262 -3.01 0.77 23.43
CA LEU A 262 -3.48 1.97 22.73
C LEU A 262 -4.22 2.90 23.68
N VAL A 263 -5.21 2.38 24.40
CA VAL A 263 -6.03 3.16 25.34
C VAL A 263 -5.17 3.67 26.51
N SER A 264 -4.30 2.84 27.06
CA SER A 264 -3.36 3.24 28.13
C SER A 264 -2.46 4.39 27.68
N ASN A 265 -1.84 4.30 26.50
CA ASN A 265 -1.01 5.39 25.96
C ASN A 265 -1.78 6.70 25.75
N LEU A 266 -3.06 6.64 25.34
CA LEU A 266 -3.89 7.83 25.23
C LEU A 266 -4.15 8.47 26.58
N ILE A 267 -4.55 7.68 27.58
CA ILE A 267 -4.89 8.17 28.92
C ILE A 267 -3.64 8.67 29.62
N ASP A 268 -2.54 7.92 29.61
CA ASP A 268 -1.27 8.32 30.23
C ASP A 268 -0.75 9.63 29.63
N ASN A 269 -0.90 9.80 28.31
CA ASN A 269 -0.51 11.02 27.63
C ASN A 269 -1.38 12.20 28.07
N ALA A 270 -2.69 12.02 28.15
CA ALA A 270 -3.65 13.03 28.57
C ALA A 270 -3.46 13.47 30.03
N VAL A 271 -3.15 12.55 30.93
CA VAL A 271 -2.87 12.86 32.33
C VAL A 271 -1.51 13.55 32.48
N ARG A 272 -0.48 13.06 31.79
CA ARG A 272 0.91 13.56 31.93
C ARG A 272 1.09 14.98 31.40
N TYR A 273 0.44 15.32 30.27
CA TYR A 273 0.53 16.64 29.63
C TYR A 273 -0.64 17.53 29.98
N ASN A 274 -1.29 17.27 31.11
CA ASN A 274 -2.38 18.10 31.58
C ASN A 274 -1.88 19.39 32.28
N ALA A 275 -2.77 20.36 32.39
CA ALA A 275 -2.60 21.50 33.29
C ALA A 275 -2.79 21.06 34.75
N ASP A 276 -2.35 21.88 35.71
CA ASP A 276 -2.67 21.71 37.13
C ASP A 276 -4.17 21.95 37.32
N ASP A 277 -4.83 21.16 38.15
CA ASP A 277 -6.29 21.12 38.33
C ASP A 277 -7.05 20.96 37.00
N GLY A 278 -6.43 20.23 36.06
CA GLY A 278 -6.99 20.01 34.74
C GLY A 278 -7.93 18.82 34.65
N MET A 279 -8.47 18.57 33.43
CA MET A 279 -9.43 17.50 33.22
C MET A 279 -9.02 16.62 32.04
N VAL A 280 -9.36 15.34 32.13
CA VAL A 280 -9.31 14.35 31.02
C VAL A 280 -10.73 13.83 30.80
N VAL A 281 -11.17 13.83 29.54
CA VAL A 281 -12.45 13.22 29.16
C VAL A 281 -12.17 12.03 28.25
N VAL A 282 -12.65 10.85 28.65
CA VAL A 282 -12.51 9.60 27.89
C VAL A 282 -13.88 9.22 27.34
N ARG A 283 -14.01 9.13 26.02
CA ARG A 283 -15.23 8.75 25.31
C ARG A 283 -15.00 7.50 24.48
N THR A 284 -15.93 6.56 24.55
CA THR A 284 -15.98 5.40 23.63
C THR A 284 -17.36 5.28 23.02
N GLY A 285 -17.46 4.67 21.84
CA GLY A 285 -18.74 4.44 21.20
C GLY A 285 -18.64 4.11 19.72
N VAL A 286 -19.75 4.29 19.00
CA VAL A 286 -19.79 4.15 17.54
C VAL A 286 -20.15 5.50 16.92
N LEU A 287 -19.31 5.98 16.00
CA LEU A 287 -19.52 7.22 15.26
C LEU A 287 -19.30 6.96 13.76
N ASP A 288 -20.28 7.31 12.93
CA ASP A 288 -20.22 7.15 11.46
C ASP A 288 -19.88 5.71 11.01
N GLY A 289 -20.30 4.70 11.76
CA GLY A 289 -20.02 3.28 11.45
C GLY A 289 -18.65 2.79 11.91
N TRP A 290 -17.91 3.59 12.66
CA TRP A 290 -16.61 3.24 13.24
C TRP A 290 -16.71 3.08 14.76
N ALA A 291 -16.03 2.08 15.31
CA ALA A 291 -15.78 2.02 16.73
C ALA A 291 -14.77 3.10 17.09
N THR A 292 -15.09 3.96 18.04
CA THR A 292 -14.28 5.15 18.36
C THR A 292 -13.84 5.13 19.82
N CYS A 293 -12.59 5.57 20.03
CA CYS A 293 -12.08 5.96 21.34
C CYS A 293 -11.52 7.37 21.22
N GLN A 294 -12.03 8.32 22.01
CA GLN A 294 -11.59 9.69 22.04
C GLN A 294 -11.12 10.02 23.46
N VAL A 295 -9.92 10.62 23.54
CA VAL A 295 -9.39 11.16 24.78
C VAL A 295 -9.10 12.64 24.56
N GLU A 296 -9.68 13.46 25.42
CA GLU A 296 -9.53 14.91 25.45
C GLU A 296 -8.86 15.31 26.74
N ASN A 297 -7.87 16.19 26.70
CA ASN A 297 -7.27 16.76 27.90
C ASN A 297 -7.14 18.27 27.84
N THR A 298 -7.20 18.93 28.98
CA THR A 298 -6.70 20.29 29.16
C THR A 298 -5.18 20.28 29.20
N GLY A 299 -4.52 21.43 28.93
CA GLY A 299 -3.07 21.48 28.95
C GLY A 299 -2.50 22.66 28.17
N PRO A 300 -1.21 22.67 27.90
CA PRO A 300 -0.58 23.72 27.10
C PRO A 300 -1.18 23.84 25.69
N VAL A 301 -1.10 25.03 25.10
CA VAL A 301 -1.55 25.26 23.72
C VAL A 301 -0.64 24.51 22.76
N VAL A 302 -1.24 23.66 21.93
CA VAL A 302 -0.53 22.91 20.89
C VAL A 302 -0.73 23.62 19.53
N PRO A 303 0.34 24.09 18.87
CA PRO A 303 0.22 24.71 17.56
C PRO A 303 -0.29 23.71 16.52
N ALA A 304 -1.23 24.11 15.67
CA ALA A 304 -1.84 23.21 14.69
C ALA A 304 -0.83 22.58 13.72
N TYR A 305 0.25 23.30 13.38
CA TYR A 305 1.30 22.79 12.49
C TYR A 305 2.19 21.72 13.15
N GLU A 306 2.18 21.59 14.46
CA GLU A 306 2.95 20.57 15.20
C GLU A 306 2.14 19.29 15.43
N VAL A 307 0.83 19.33 15.30
CA VAL A 307 -0.04 18.18 15.67
C VAL A 307 0.30 16.91 14.89
N GLN A 308 0.58 17.02 13.59
CA GLN A 308 0.95 15.86 12.78
C GLN A 308 2.29 15.23 13.22
N ASN A 309 3.21 16.08 13.66
CA ASN A 309 4.54 15.66 14.11
C ASN A 309 4.49 14.95 15.46
N LEU A 310 3.43 15.11 16.27
CA LEU A 310 3.28 14.42 17.56
C LEU A 310 3.16 12.90 17.44
N PHE A 311 2.81 12.41 16.27
CA PHE A 311 2.76 10.97 15.99
C PHE A 311 4.09 10.38 15.52
N GLU A 312 5.14 11.20 15.33
CA GLU A 312 6.49 10.71 15.02
C GLU A 312 7.15 10.16 16.27
N PRO A 313 7.85 9.00 16.19
CA PRO A 313 8.60 8.47 17.33
C PRO A 313 9.60 9.48 17.88
N PHE A 314 9.74 9.54 19.22
CA PHE A 314 10.65 10.45 19.93
C PHE A 314 10.36 11.94 19.78
N ARG A 315 9.25 12.31 19.14
CA ARG A 315 8.85 13.72 18.96
C ARG A 315 8.21 14.26 20.25
N ARG A 316 8.57 15.52 20.59
CA ARG A 316 8.02 16.25 21.74
C ARG A 316 7.89 17.73 21.37
N LEU A 317 6.92 18.46 21.94
CA LEU A 317 6.83 19.89 21.82
C LEU A 317 8.08 20.56 22.42
N ASN A 318 8.62 21.57 21.75
CA ASN A 318 9.91 22.20 22.11
C ASN A 318 9.95 22.84 23.52
N THR A 319 8.81 23.10 24.13
CA THR A 319 8.66 23.74 25.45
C THR A 319 9.18 22.87 26.60
N ASP A 320 9.24 21.54 26.42
CA ASP A 320 9.50 20.58 27.51
C ASP A 320 10.95 20.06 27.58
N ARG A 321 11.91 20.70 26.89
CA ARG A 321 13.31 20.27 26.88
C ARG A 321 13.99 20.29 28.24
N ILE A 322 13.48 21.06 29.19
CA ILE A 322 14.07 21.26 30.52
C ILE A 322 13.63 20.18 31.52
N GLU A 323 12.44 19.60 31.34
CA GLU A 323 11.97 18.50 32.21
C GLU A 323 12.13 17.14 31.49
N SER A 324 13.33 16.57 31.60
CA SER A 324 13.67 15.26 31.00
C SER A 324 12.88 14.07 31.57
N SER A 325 12.08 14.28 32.61
CA SER A 325 11.31 13.24 33.33
C SER A 325 9.97 12.88 32.65
N LYS A 326 9.42 13.74 31.77
CA LYS A 326 8.04 13.63 31.27
C LYS A 326 7.80 12.67 30.09
N GLY A 327 8.60 11.63 29.87
CA GLY A 327 8.29 10.55 28.93
C GLY A 327 9.19 10.49 27.70
N ALA A 328 9.08 9.37 26.95
CA ALA A 328 9.96 8.97 25.86
C ALA A 328 9.58 9.56 24.49
N GLY A 329 8.38 10.12 24.32
CA GLY A 329 7.86 10.58 23.04
C GLY A 329 7.40 9.43 22.12
N LEU A 330 7.04 8.28 22.67
CA LEU A 330 6.59 7.09 21.91
C LEU A 330 5.07 6.86 22.00
N GLY A 331 4.36 7.43 22.97
CA GLY A 331 2.96 7.11 23.22
C GLY A 331 2.04 7.28 22.01
N LEU A 332 2.05 8.46 21.38
CA LEU A 332 1.18 8.71 20.22
C LEU A 332 1.63 7.96 18.95
N SER A 333 2.92 7.70 18.78
CA SER A 333 3.38 6.85 17.66
C SER A 333 2.91 5.40 17.82
N ILE A 334 2.88 4.87 19.04
CA ILE A 334 2.30 3.57 19.35
C ILE A 334 0.80 3.57 19.05
N VAL A 335 0.06 4.60 19.48
CA VAL A 335 -1.37 4.73 19.19
C VAL A 335 -1.63 4.68 17.68
N ARG A 336 -0.85 5.43 16.88
CA ARG A 336 -0.97 5.42 15.43
C ARG A 336 -0.67 4.05 14.83
N SER A 337 0.40 3.41 15.27
CA SER A 337 0.81 2.11 14.75
C SER A 337 -0.23 1.02 15.06
N VAL A 338 -0.71 0.96 16.31
CA VAL A 338 -1.77 0.01 16.71
C VAL A 338 -3.08 0.28 15.95
N ALA A 339 -3.50 1.55 15.82
CA ALA A 339 -4.71 1.88 15.05
C ALA A 339 -4.59 1.43 13.59
N THR A 340 -3.44 1.68 12.95
CA THR A 340 -3.16 1.27 11.57
C THR A 340 -3.16 -0.26 11.42
N ALA A 341 -2.55 -1.00 12.35
CA ALA A 341 -2.56 -2.47 12.36
C ALA A 341 -3.98 -3.06 12.42
N HIS A 342 -4.90 -2.33 13.06
CA HIS A 342 -6.31 -2.70 13.14
C HIS A 342 -7.14 -2.18 11.94
N GLY A 343 -6.50 -1.61 10.89
CA GLY A 343 -7.19 -1.02 9.73
C GLY A 343 -7.94 0.28 10.06
N GLY A 344 -7.57 0.91 11.17
CA GLY A 344 -8.16 2.15 11.65
C GLY A 344 -7.33 3.39 11.35
N THR A 345 -7.75 4.50 11.94
CA THR A 345 -7.09 5.81 11.81
C THR A 345 -7.04 6.52 13.16
N VAL A 346 -6.08 7.43 13.32
CA VAL A 346 -5.99 8.32 14.46
C VAL A 346 -5.85 9.76 13.99
N VAL A 347 -6.58 10.66 14.64
CA VAL A 347 -6.55 12.09 14.39
C VAL A 347 -6.40 12.82 15.71
N ALA A 348 -5.55 13.83 15.74
CA ALA A 348 -5.46 14.75 16.86
C ALA A 348 -5.87 16.15 16.42
N THR A 349 -6.57 16.87 17.31
CA THR A 349 -6.97 18.26 17.11
C THR A 349 -6.62 19.06 18.35
N PRO A 350 -5.98 20.25 18.21
CA PRO A 350 -5.74 21.12 19.35
C PRO A 350 -7.04 21.70 19.88
N ARG A 351 -7.14 21.86 21.22
CA ARG A 351 -8.24 22.62 21.83
C ARG A 351 -7.93 24.11 21.79
N GLU A 352 -8.95 24.93 21.56
CA GLU A 352 -8.82 26.40 21.55
C GLU A 352 -8.33 26.94 22.90
N SER A 353 -8.78 26.33 24.02
CA SER A 353 -8.40 26.69 25.38
C SER A 353 -7.11 26.03 25.88
N GLY A 354 -6.36 25.36 25.00
CA GLY A 354 -5.20 24.55 25.34
C GLY A 354 -5.53 23.09 25.62
N GLY A 355 -4.57 22.22 25.34
CA GLY A 355 -4.72 20.77 25.37
C GLY A 355 -4.96 20.14 23.99
N LEU A 356 -5.31 18.86 23.99
CA LEU A 356 -5.42 18.05 22.77
C LEU A 356 -6.66 17.16 22.83
N ILE A 357 -7.27 16.91 21.68
CA ILE A 357 -8.31 15.90 21.48
C ILE A 357 -7.73 14.86 20.52
N VAL A 358 -7.57 13.62 20.99
CA VAL A 358 -7.10 12.50 20.16
C VAL A 358 -8.24 11.53 19.94
N THR A 359 -8.59 11.29 18.68
CA THR A 359 -9.67 10.38 18.28
C THR A 359 -9.11 9.23 17.47
N VAL A 360 -9.31 8.02 17.96
CA VAL A 360 -9.03 6.76 17.24
C VAL A 360 -10.34 6.23 16.67
N ARG A 361 -10.28 5.78 15.42
CA ARG A 361 -11.39 5.13 14.71
C ARG A 361 -10.94 3.76 14.24
N LEU A 362 -11.66 2.71 14.63
CA LEU A 362 -11.38 1.32 14.24
C LEU A 362 -12.58 0.77 13.47
N PRO A 363 -12.37 -0.19 12.56
CA PRO A 363 -13.47 -0.88 11.89
C PRO A 363 -14.43 -1.48 12.93
N LYS A 364 -15.72 -1.22 12.77
CA LYS A 364 -16.75 -1.80 13.62
C LYS A 364 -16.86 -3.31 13.36
N ALA A 365 -17.00 -4.10 14.44
CA ALA A 365 -17.30 -5.54 14.36
C ALA A 365 -18.65 -5.83 13.72
#